data_94f8c47e35c5b27ea110e217b1a46f82
#
_entry.id   94f8c47e35c5b27ea110e217b1a46f82
#
_cell.length_a   1.000
_cell.length_b   1.000
_cell.length_c   1.000
_cell.angle_alpha   90.00
_cell.angle_beta   90.00
_cell.angle_gamma   90.00
#
_symmetry.space_group_name_H-M   'P 1'
#
loop_
_entity.id
_entity.type
_entity.pdbx_description
1 polymer ?
#
loop_
_entity_poly.entity_id
_entity_poly.type
_entity_poly.pdbx_seq_one_letter_code
_entity_poly.pdbx_strand_id
1 'polypeptide(L)' 'MTPEVVKMLVIGLAAGLGFFGPALAFGLIGFSAMQSLGRNPEARGAILTNMILIGALAEAIGIYVLIVCIIMAMVVK' A
#
# COMPACT_ATOMS: atom_id res chain seq x y z
N MET A 1 30.47 2.85 5.94
CA MET A 1 29.46 1.94 5.34
C MET A 1 29.95 1.47 3.99
N THR A 2 29.76 0.18 3.72
CA THR A 2 30.09 -0.36 2.41
C THR A 2 28.96 -0.02 1.42
N PRO A 3 29.24 -0.08 0.11
CA PRO A 3 28.17 0.12 -0.87
C PRO A 3 27.01 -0.86 -0.72
N GLU A 4 27.28 -2.11 -0.33
CA GLU A 4 26.25 -3.11 -0.08
C GLU A 4 25.33 -2.70 1.08
N VAL A 5 25.92 -2.19 2.15
CA VAL A 5 25.13 -1.75 3.31
C VAL A 5 24.27 -0.56 2.95
N VAL A 6 24.80 0.41 2.20
CA VAL A 6 24.05 1.57 1.75
C VAL A 6 22.88 1.14 0.86
N LYS A 7 23.13 0.23 -0.07
CA LYS A 7 22.10 -0.31 -0.96
C LYS A 7 20.98 -0.94 -0.15
N MET A 8 21.30 -1.78 0.83
CA MET A 8 20.30 -2.43 1.67
C MET A 8 19.49 -1.42 2.48
N LEU A 9 20.13 -0.39 3.01
CA LEU A 9 19.45 0.67 3.74
C LEU A 9 18.48 1.43 2.83
N VAL A 10 18.91 1.79 1.64
CA VAL A 10 18.07 2.54 0.70
C VAL A 10 16.87 1.71 0.29
N ILE A 11 17.06 0.43 -0.02
CA ILE A 11 15.95 -0.46 -0.37
C ILE A 11 14.99 -0.62 0.81
N GLY A 12 15.52 -0.81 2.00
CA GLY A 12 14.71 -0.92 3.21
C GLY A 12 13.88 0.33 3.47
N LEU A 13 14.47 1.51 3.30
CA LEU A 13 13.75 2.77 3.46
C LEU A 13 12.71 2.96 2.36
N ALA A 14 13.05 2.63 1.11
CA ALA A 14 12.12 2.71 0.00
C ALA A 14 10.91 1.81 0.23
N ALA A 15 11.15 0.57 0.69
CA ALA A 15 10.07 -0.37 1.00
C ALA A 15 9.23 0.11 2.19
N GLY A 16 9.89 0.50 3.28
CA GLY A 16 9.20 0.94 4.49
C GLY A 16 8.33 2.16 4.26
N LEU A 17 8.89 3.21 3.65
CA LEU A 17 8.15 4.43 3.36
C LEU A 17 7.15 4.23 2.23
N GLY A 18 7.54 3.49 1.20
CA GLY A 18 6.69 3.25 0.03
C GLY A 18 5.47 2.40 0.34
N PHE A 19 5.59 1.39 1.20
CA PHE A 19 4.44 0.57 1.61
C PHE A 19 3.59 1.26 2.66
N PHE A 20 4.13 2.22 3.37
CA PHE A 20 3.38 2.93 4.41
C PHE A 20 2.17 3.66 3.84
N GLY A 21 2.32 4.30 2.68
CA GLY A 21 1.22 5.00 2.03
C GLY A 21 0.02 4.10 1.74
N PRO A 22 0.21 3.03 0.95
CA PRO A 22 -0.87 2.07 0.68
C PRO A 22 -1.44 1.43 1.95
N ALA A 23 -0.60 1.10 2.92
CA ALA A 23 -1.06 0.50 4.17
C ALA A 23 -1.96 1.48 4.94
N LEU A 24 -1.57 2.75 5.01
CA LEU A 24 -2.37 3.78 5.65
C LEU A 24 -3.68 3.98 4.90
N ALA A 25 -3.63 3.98 3.56
CA ALA A 25 -4.82 4.10 2.73
C ALA A 25 -5.80 2.97 3.01
N PHE A 26 -5.32 1.72 3.10
CA PHE A 26 -6.17 0.58 3.47
C PHE A 26 -6.82 0.76 4.82
N GLY A 27 -6.05 1.22 5.80
CA GLY A 27 -6.58 1.48 7.14
C GLY A 27 -7.69 2.52 7.12
N LEU A 28 -7.50 3.63 6.41
CA LEU A 28 -8.48 4.70 6.31
C LEU A 28 -9.72 4.27 5.52
N ILE A 29 -9.52 3.58 4.40
CA ILE A 29 -10.63 3.08 3.57
C ILE A 29 -11.45 2.08 4.37
N GLY A 30 -10.81 1.12 5.01
CA GLY A 30 -11.49 0.09 5.79
C GLY A 30 -12.25 0.67 6.97
N PHE A 31 -11.60 1.56 7.70
CA PHE A 31 -12.22 2.22 8.86
C PHE A 31 -13.47 3.01 8.43
N SER A 32 -13.33 3.82 7.38
CA SER A 32 -14.42 4.63 6.86
C SER A 32 -15.57 3.77 6.32
N ALA A 33 -15.22 2.72 5.57
CA ALA A 33 -16.22 1.81 5.01
C ALA A 33 -16.99 1.07 6.10
N MET A 34 -16.31 0.61 7.14
CA MET A 34 -16.96 -0.10 8.24
C MET A 34 -17.87 0.81 9.04
N GLN A 35 -17.48 2.06 9.26
CA GLN A 35 -18.35 3.04 9.90
C GLN A 35 -19.59 3.31 9.05
N SER A 36 -19.41 3.51 7.75
CA SER A 36 -20.52 3.76 6.84
C SER A 36 -21.49 2.58 6.81
N LEU A 37 -20.96 1.38 6.78
CA LEU A 37 -21.75 0.14 6.79
C LEU A 37 -22.55 0.01 8.08
N GLY A 38 -21.95 0.34 9.20
CA GLY A 38 -22.62 0.31 10.50
C GLY A 38 -23.77 1.30 10.59
N ARG A 39 -23.66 2.47 9.92
CA ARG A 39 -24.71 3.48 9.91
C ARG A 39 -25.78 3.22 8.85
N ASN A 40 -25.41 2.59 7.75
CA ASN A 40 -26.28 2.40 6.60
C ASN A 40 -26.17 0.96 6.09
N PRO A 41 -26.69 -0.03 6.85
CA PRO A 41 -26.59 -1.44 6.42
C PRO A 41 -27.23 -1.70 5.05
N GLU A 42 -28.25 -0.92 4.70
CA GLU A 42 -28.93 -1.06 3.41
C GLU A 42 -28.06 -0.62 2.23
N ALA A 43 -27.00 0.14 2.47
CA ALA A 43 -26.06 0.57 1.42
C ALA A 43 -24.89 -0.39 1.24
N ARG A 44 -24.97 -1.58 1.84
CA ARG A 44 -23.87 -2.55 1.87
C ARG A 44 -23.24 -2.81 0.51
N GLY A 45 -24.05 -3.02 -0.52
CA GLY A 45 -23.54 -3.32 -1.86
C GLY A 45 -22.67 -2.21 -2.41
N ALA A 46 -23.13 -0.96 -2.33
CA ALA A 46 -22.38 0.19 -2.82
C ALA A 46 -21.11 0.41 -2.01
N ILE A 47 -21.19 0.30 -0.68
CA ILE A 47 -20.03 0.52 0.19
C ILE A 47 -18.95 -0.51 -0.07
N LEU A 48 -19.30 -1.80 -0.12
CA LEU A 48 -18.33 -2.87 -0.35
C LEU A 48 -17.71 -2.78 -1.74
N THR A 49 -18.50 -2.49 -2.76
CA THR A 49 -18.00 -2.36 -4.14
C THR A 49 -16.97 -1.25 -4.24
N ASN A 50 -17.29 -0.07 -3.71
CA ASN A 50 -16.37 1.05 -3.75
C ASN A 50 -15.12 0.82 -2.89
N MET A 51 -15.29 0.19 -1.73
CA MET A 51 -14.16 -0.18 -0.88
C MET A 51 -13.18 -1.09 -1.60
N ILE A 52 -13.69 -2.11 -2.30
CA ILE A 52 -12.84 -3.06 -3.03
C ILE A 52 -12.13 -2.37 -4.19
N LEU A 53 -12.83 -1.52 -4.95
CA LEU A 53 -12.22 -0.79 -6.07
C LEU A 53 -11.10 0.12 -5.62
N ILE A 54 -11.34 0.95 -4.60
CA ILE A 54 -10.34 1.88 -4.09
C ILE A 54 -9.20 1.12 -3.42
N GLY A 55 -9.53 0.05 -2.69
CA GLY A 55 -8.53 -0.80 -2.05
C GLY A 55 -7.60 -1.45 -3.07
N ALA A 56 -8.15 -1.93 -4.19
CA ALA A 56 -7.35 -2.52 -5.26
C ALA A 56 -6.40 -1.51 -5.89
N LEU A 57 -6.85 -0.26 -6.06
CA LEU A 57 -5.99 0.82 -6.59
C LEU A 57 -4.88 1.16 -5.60
N ALA A 58 -5.19 1.21 -4.31
CA ALA A 58 -4.18 1.45 -3.29
C ALA A 58 -3.15 0.32 -3.26
N GLU A 59 -3.60 -0.94 -3.38
CA GLU A 59 -2.72 -2.10 -3.45
C GLU A 59 -1.79 -2.04 -4.65
N ALA A 60 -2.29 -1.56 -5.79
CA ALA A 60 -1.47 -1.42 -6.99
C ALA A 60 -0.26 -0.52 -6.76
N ILE A 61 -0.40 0.54 -5.97
CA ILE A 61 0.72 1.41 -5.61
C ILE A 61 1.77 0.61 -4.83
N GLY A 62 1.34 -0.24 -3.89
CA GLY A 62 2.23 -1.11 -3.14
C GLY A 62 2.98 -2.08 -4.04
N ILE A 63 2.32 -2.61 -5.06
CA ILE A 63 2.96 -3.51 -6.04
C ILE A 63 4.02 -2.76 -6.83
N TYR A 64 3.77 -1.51 -7.23
CA TYR A 64 4.78 -0.69 -7.89
C TYR A 64 5.99 -0.45 -7.00
N VAL A 65 5.78 -0.19 -5.71
CA VAL A 65 6.88 -0.05 -4.74
C VAL A 65 7.70 -1.33 -4.69
N LEU A 66 7.04 -2.48 -4.63
CA LEU A 66 7.72 -3.78 -4.61
C LEU A 66 8.57 -3.97 -5.86
N ILE A 67 8.03 -3.64 -7.03
CA ILE A 67 8.75 -3.74 -8.30
C ILE A 67 9.99 -2.84 -8.29
N VAL A 68 9.86 -1.60 -7.85
CA VAL A 68 11.00 -0.68 -7.76
C VAL A 68 12.06 -1.24 -6.83
N CYS A 69 11.67 -1.78 -5.67
CA CYS A 69 12.62 -2.37 -4.73
C CYS A 69 13.35 -3.57 -5.33
N ILE A 70 12.64 -4.42 -6.08
CA ILE A 70 13.26 -5.57 -6.75
C ILE A 70 14.25 -5.09 -7.81
N ILE A 71 13.88 -4.10 -8.60
CA ILE A 71 14.77 -3.54 -9.63
C ILE A 71 16.03 -2.96 -8.96
N MET A 72 15.86 -2.21 -7.87
CA MET A 72 17.00 -1.65 -7.14
C MET A 72 17.91 -2.75 -6.62
N ALA A 73 17.34 -3.82 -6.09
CA ALA A 73 18.12 -4.93 -5.55
C ALA A 73 18.92 -5.65 -6.64
N MET A 74 18.39 -5.73 -7.83
CA MET A 74 18.99 -6.50 -8.92
C MET A 74 19.93 -5.68 -9.81
N VAL A 75 19.61 -4.40 -10.01
CA VAL A 75 20.29 -3.55 -10.99
C VAL A 75 21.35 -2.66 -10.36
N VAL A 76 21.08 -2.11 -9.18
CA VAL A 76 22.03 -1.23 -8.50
C VAL A 76 23.15 -2.05 -7.90
N LYS A 77 24.38 -1.63 -8.15
CA LYS A 77 25.58 -2.32 -7.65
C LYS A 77 26.33 -1.50 -6.60
#